data_b014200475be32e0e392fd2a127adb18
#
_entry.id   b014200475be32e0e392fd2a127adb18
#
_cell.length_a   1.000
_cell.length_b   1.000
_cell.length_c   1.000
_cell.angle_alpha   90.00
_cell.angle_beta   90.00
_cell.angle_gamma   90.00
#
_symmetry.space_group_name_H-M   'P 1'
#
loop_
_entity.id
_entity.type
_entity.pdbx_description
1 polymer ?
#
loop_
_entity_poly.entity_id
_entity_poly.type
_entity_poly.pdbx_seq_one_letter_code
_entity_poly.pdbx_strand_id
1 'polypeptide(L)'
;MITISPDLDGAARIGILDIEGVQVRESSEELRAMLNGLANEIAEKYNAKPLGEIPTVKKIRTIFHRAGLDPTRYRPSSESLLRRAVKGKGLYFINSVVDLVNYFSLKMLCPMGLYDANHVKPPLSLRVGKDGESYEGIGRDKLNLAHFPLLADEEGPFGSPISDSMRTRVTGACTRILWITFAPPAATVPLDEFSAAMIRHNGGAVRLSMEI
;
A
#
# COMPACT_ATOMS: atom_id res chain seq x y z
N MET A 1 6.81 -15.92 5.43
CA MET A 1 6.35 -15.25 6.69
C MET A 1 7.09 -13.92 6.79
N ILE A 2 6.41 -12.86 7.22
CA ILE A 2 7.03 -11.54 7.48
C ILE A 2 7.32 -11.44 8.98
N THR A 3 8.55 -11.10 9.36
CA THR A 3 8.90 -10.77 10.74
C THR A 3 8.72 -9.27 10.97
N ILE A 4 8.20 -8.87 12.14
CA ILE A 4 8.07 -7.46 12.53
C ILE A 4 9.17 -7.15 13.55
N SER A 5 9.92 -6.07 13.32
CA SER A 5 10.95 -5.64 14.29
C SER A 5 10.31 -5.12 15.58
N PRO A 6 10.99 -5.24 16.74
CA PRO A 6 10.47 -4.76 18.02
C PRO A 6 10.04 -3.30 18.02
N ASP A 7 10.73 -2.43 17.24
CA ASP A 7 10.42 -1.01 17.15
C ASP A 7 9.02 -0.75 16.54
N LEU A 8 8.54 -1.66 15.70
CA LEU A 8 7.25 -1.55 15.01
C LEU A 8 6.21 -2.55 15.54
N ASP A 9 6.56 -3.39 16.49
CA ASP A 9 5.64 -4.38 17.06
C ASP A 9 4.42 -3.68 17.67
N GLY A 10 3.22 -4.17 17.34
CA GLY A 10 1.96 -3.57 17.74
C GLY A 10 1.68 -2.18 17.15
N ALA A 11 2.53 -1.65 16.23
CA ALA A 11 2.27 -0.38 15.57
C ALA A 11 1.27 -0.48 14.41
N ALA A 12 1.20 -1.65 13.79
CA ALA A 12 0.31 -1.93 12.67
C ALA A 12 -0.16 -3.39 12.70
N ARG A 13 -1.31 -3.63 12.09
CA ARG A 13 -1.72 -4.95 11.61
C ARG A 13 -1.35 -5.06 10.14
N ILE A 14 -0.72 -6.14 9.77
CA ILE A 14 -0.27 -6.37 8.40
C ILE A 14 -1.15 -7.43 7.74
N GLY A 15 -1.88 -7.03 6.71
CA GLY A 15 -2.58 -7.97 5.84
C GLY A 15 -1.68 -8.37 4.68
N ILE A 16 -1.64 -9.66 4.35
CA ILE A 16 -0.76 -10.24 3.34
C ILE A 16 -1.59 -11.09 2.39
N LEU A 17 -1.52 -10.77 1.10
CA LEU A 17 -2.04 -11.61 0.01
C LEU A 17 -0.92 -11.90 -0.98
N ASP A 18 -0.73 -13.18 -1.30
CA ASP A 18 0.12 -13.66 -2.39
C ASP A 18 -0.82 -14.33 -3.41
N ILE A 19 -0.90 -13.77 -4.60
CA ILE A 19 -1.80 -14.21 -5.67
C ILE A 19 -1.00 -14.49 -6.93
N GLU A 20 -1.13 -15.68 -7.47
CA GLU A 20 -0.49 -16.09 -8.73
C GLU A 20 -1.49 -16.15 -9.90
N GLY A 21 -0.98 -16.08 -11.12
CA GLY A 21 -1.79 -16.15 -12.34
C GLY A 21 -2.54 -14.84 -12.63
N VAL A 22 -2.19 -13.74 -12.00
CA VAL A 22 -2.79 -12.43 -12.29
C VAL A 22 -2.44 -11.96 -13.70
N GLN A 23 -3.36 -11.24 -14.32
CA GLN A 23 -3.16 -10.62 -15.63
C GLN A 23 -3.25 -9.11 -15.47
N VAL A 24 -2.13 -8.44 -15.59
CA VAL A 24 -2.04 -6.98 -15.53
C VAL A 24 -2.52 -6.41 -16.87
N ARG A 25 -3.59 -5.60 -16.84
CA ARG A 25 -4.23 -5.01 -18.03
C ARG A 25 -4.49 -3.53 -17.79
N GLU A 26 -4.98 -2.84 -18.79
CA GLU A 26 -5.64 -1.54 -18.57
C GLU A 26 -6.88 -1.73 -17.70
N SER A 27 -7.15 -0.75 -16.83
CA SER A 27 -8.34 -0.79 -16.00
C SER A 27 -9.61 -0.73 -16.84
N SER A 28 -10.55 -1.65 -16.56
CA SER A 28 -11.86 -1.66 -17.19
C SER A 28 -12.64 -0.39 -16.85
N GLU A 29 -13.65 -0.07 -17.67
CA GLU A 29 -14.56 1.05 -17.38
C GLU A 29 -15.26 0.88 -16.02
N GLU A 30 -15.63 -0.37 -15.68
CA GLU A 30 -16.21 -0.71 -14.38
C GLU A 30 -15.27 -0.30 -13.23
N LEU A 31 -13.99 -0.71 -13.27
CA LEU A 31 -13.02 -0.40 -12.22
C LEU A 31 -12.74 1.11 -12.15
N ARG A 32 -12.64 1.77 -13.31
CA ARG A 32 -12.48 3.24 -13.37
C ARG A 32 -13.68 3.96 -12.77
N ALA A 33 -14.91 3.50 -13.06
CA ALA A 33 -16.13 4.06 -12.49
C ALA A 33 -16.19 3.85 -10.97
N MET A 34 -15.85 2.66 -10.48
CA MET A 34 -15.77 2.36 -9.05
C MET A 34 -14.79 3.29 -8.32
N LEU A 35 -13.59 3.48 -8.86
CA LEU A 35 -12.55 4.31 -8.25
C LEU A 35 -12.92 5.79 -8.26
N ASN A 36 -13.51 6.29 -9.37
CA ASN A 36 -14.00 7.67 -9.46
C ASN A 36 -15.20 7.91 -8.53
N GLY A 37 -16.15 6.97 -8.46
CA GLY A 37 -17.29 7.03 -7.55
C GLY A 37 -16.84 7.16 -6.09
N LEU A 38 -15.95 6.28 -5.66
CA LEU A 38 -15.36 6.33 -4.31
C LEU A 38 -14.61 7.64 -4.06
N ALA A 39 -13.85 8.15 -5.05
CA ALA A 39 -13.15 9.42 -4.90
C ALA A 39 -14.10 10.59 -4.68
N ASN A 40 -15.25 10.61 -5.36
CA ASN A 40 -16.29 11.64 -5.19
C ASN A 40 -16.96 11.52 -3.80
N GLU A 41 -17.35 10.32 -3.37
CA GLU A 41 -17.89 10.09 -2.03
C GLU A 41 -16.92 10.55 -0.92
N ILE A 42 -15.64 10.25 -1.06
CA ILE A 42 -14.59 10.66 -0.14
C ILE A 42 -14.43 12.19 -0.15
N ALA A 43 -14.49 12.82 -1.33
CA ALA A 43 -14.40 14.26 -1.45
C ALA A 43 -15.57 14.96 -0.71
N GLU A 44 -16.79 14.50 -0.92
CA GLU A 44 -17.98 15.02 -0.22
C GLU A 44 -17.88 14.83 1.30
N LYS A 45 -17.50 13.63 1.73
CA LYS A 45 -17.41 13.26 3.15
C LYS A 45 -16.37 14.07 3.93
N TYR A 46 -15.26 14.45 3.28
CA TYR A 46 -14.10 15.04 3.96
C TYR A 46 -13.73 16.45 3.48
N ASN A 47 -14.51 17.08 2.60
CA ASN A 47 -14.21 18.39 1.99
C ASN A 47 -13.82 19.49 3.01
N ALA A 48 -14.55 19.61 4.10
CA ALA A 48 -14.34 20.67 5.10
C ALA A 48 -13.55 20.18 6.35
N LYS A 49 -13.00 18.96 6.31
CA LYS A 49 -12.38 18.36 7.50
C LYS A 49 -10.85 18.44 7.43
N PRO A 50 -10.17 18.72 8.56
CA PRO A 50 -8.74 18.56 8.64
C PRO A 50 -8.40 17.07 8.51
N LEU A 51 -7.87 16.65 7.36
CA LEU A 51 -7.67 15.23 7.01
C LEU A 51 -6.79 14.48 8.01
N GLY A 52 -5.83 15.17 8.64
CA GLY A 52 -5.00 14.60 9.70
C GLY A 52 -5.74 14.23 10.98
N GLU A 53 -6.97 14.75 11.17
CA GLU A 53 -7.81 14.48 12.34
C GLU A 53 -8.72 13.26 12.15
N ILE A 54 -8.79 12.71 10.95
CA ILE A 54 -9.55 11.48 10.67
C ILE A 54 -8.95 10.33 11.51
N PRO A 55 -9.77 9.60 12.29
CA PRO A 55 -9.26 8.61 13.24
C PRO A 55 -8.33 7.57 12.61
N THR A 56 -8.68 7.05 11.42
CA THR A 56 -7.82 6.09 10.70
C THR A 56 -6.51 6.72 10.29
N VAL A 57 -6.52 7.95 9.76
CA VAL A 57 -5.29 8.66 9.36
C VAL A 57 -4.38 8.89 10.56
N LYS A 58 -4.94 9.32 11.71
CA LYS A 58 -4.18 9.46 12.97
C LYS A 58 -3.53 8.14 13.38
N LYS A 59 -4.27 7.05 13.37
CA LYS A 59 -3.76 5.72 13.75
C LYS A 59 -2.67 5.24 12.79
N ILE A 60 -2.80 5.46 11.48
CA ILE A 60 -1.74 5.13 10.51
C ILE A 60 -0.48 5.95 10.77
N ARG A 61 -0.60 7.23 11.10
CA ARG A 61 0.55 8.09 11.42
C ARG A 61 1.35 7.62 12.63
N THR A 62 0.75 6.82 13.54
CA THR A 62 1.50 6.27 14.69
C THR A 62 2.62 5.32 14.26
N ILE A 63 2.48 4.61 13.14
CA ILE A 63 3.54 3.75 12.58
C ILE A 63 4.79 4.60 12.27
N PHE A 64 4.56 5.79 11.70
CA PHE A 64 5.64 6.72 11.33
C PHE A 64 6.31 7.33 12.58
N HIS A 65 5.52 7.76 13.55
CA HIS A 65 6.05 8.29 14.80
C HIS A 65 6.88 7.25 15.55
N ARG A 66 6.45 5.98 15.57
CA ARG A 66 7.23 4.89 16.16
C ARG A 66 8.57 4.66 15.44
N ALA A 67 8.59 4.83 14.13
CA ALA A 67 9.82 4.74 13.34
C ALA A 67 10.72 5.99 13.49
N GLY A 68 10.28 7.04 14.20
CA GLY A 68 10.99 8.32 14.31
C GLY A 68 10.84 9.23 13.09
N LEU A 69 9.81 9.01 12.26
CA LEU A 69 9.57 9.76 11.03
C LEU A 69 8.38 10.72 11.17
N ASP A 70 8.52 11.95 10.68
CA ASP A 70 7.41 12.91 10.64
C ASP A 70 6.44 12.61 9.48
N PRO A 71 5.18 12.17 9.75
CA PRO A 71 4.20 11.85 8.72
C PRO A 71 3.64 13.08 7.99
N THR A 72 3.94 14.29 8.44
CA THR A 72 3.54 15.51 7.73
C THR A 72 4.49 15.79 6.56
N ARG A 73 5.77 15.48 6.74
CA ARG A 73 6.82 15.57 5.73
C ARG A 73 6.82 14.34 4.82
N TYR A 74 6.75 13.14 5.40
CA TYR A 74 6.74 11.85 4.72
C TYR A 74 5.35 11.22 4.85
N ARG A 75 4.47 11.62 3.95
CA ARG A 75 3.04 11.29 4.05
C ARG A 75 2.75 9.84 3.65
N PRO A 76 1.89 9.13 4.42
CA PRO A 76 1.35 7.83 4.01
C PRO A 76 0.72 7.88 2.60
N SER A 77 0.91 6.84 1.80
CA SER A 77 0.38 6.75 0.42
C SER A 77 -1.15 6.91 0.39
N SER A 78 -1.86 6.29 1.32
CA SER A 78 -3.32 6.42 1.45
C SER A 78 -3.77 7.85 1.77
N GLU A 79 -3.01 8.59 2.59
CA GLU A 79 -3.30 10.00 2.85
C GLU A 79 -3.02 10.88 1.62
N SER A 80 -2.07 10.49 0.79
CA SER A 80 -1.80 11.17 -0.48
C SER A 80 -2.94 10.99 -1.47
N LEU A 81 -3.49 9.77 -1.58
CA LEU A 81 -4.70 9.48 -2.37
C LEU A 81 -5.92 10.25 -1.83
N LEU A 82 -6.15 10.20 -0.52
CA LEU A 82 -7.22 10.93 0.15
C LEU A 82 -7.18 12.44 -0.16
N ARG A 83 -6.00 13.07 0.00
CA ARG A 83 -5.82 14.49 -0.30
C ARG A 83 -6.06 14.82 -1.76
N ARG A 84 -5.72 13.91 -2.66
CA ARG A 84 -5.94 14.08 -4.08
C ARG A 84 -7.43 14.02 -4.42
N ALA A 85 -8.17 13.05 -3.86
CA ALA A 85 -9.62 12.94 -3.99
C ALA A 85 -10.33 14.19 -3.48
N VAL A 86 -10.06 14.60 -2.24
CA VAL A 86 -10.68 15.79 -1.61
C VAL A 86 -10.41 17.09 -2.38
N LYS A 87 -9.24 17.19 -3.05
CA LYS A 87 -8.92 18.36 -3.89
C LYS A 87 -9.55 18.32 -5.29
N GLY A 88 -10.36 17.31 -5.61
CA GLY A 88 -10.97 17.15 -6.93
C GLY A 88 -9.97 16.95 -8.07
N LYS A 89 -8.74 16.50 -7.76
CA LYS A 89 -7.68 16.34 -8.76
C LYS A 89 -7.81 15.04 -9.58
N GLY A 90 -8.84 14.23 -9.31
CA GLY A 90 -9.01 12.89 -9.87
C GLY A 90 -7.91 11.93 -9.40
N LEU A 91 -8.06 10.67 -9.66
CA LEU A 91 -7.02 9.66 -9.41
C LEU A 91 -6.33 9.28 -10.72
N TYR A 92 -5.09 8.83 -10.64
CA TYR A 92 -4.39 8.30 -11.81
C TYR A 92 -4.89 6.89 -12.08
N PHE A 93 -4.99 6.52 -13.36
CA PHE A 93 -5.17 5.14 -13.79
C PHE A 93 -3.84 4.62 -14.32
N ILE A 94 -3.36 3.55 -13.74
CA ILE A 94 -2.03 2.97 -14.02
C ILE A 94 -2.21 1.62 -14.71
N ASN A 95 -2.84 0.68 -14.04
CA ASN A 95 -3.28 -0.62 -14.58
C ASN A 95 -4.29 -1.25 -13.62
N SER A 96 -4.96 -2.30 -14.09
CA SER A 96 -6.07 -2.93 -13.37
C SER A 96 -5.71 -3.43 -11.96
N VAL A 97 -4.48 -3.88 -11.75
CA VAL A 97 -4.03 -4.41 -10.46
C VAL A 97 -3.73 -3.26 -9.49
N VAL A 98 -2.97 -2.25 -9.93
CA VAL A 98 -2.62 -1.08 -9.11
C VAL A 98 -3.86 -0.25 -8.77
N ASP A 99 -4.75 -0.05 -9.73
CA ASP A 99 -5.96 0.77 -9.53
C ASP A 99 -6.94 0.12 -8.56
N LEU A 100 -7.03 -1.22 -8.58
CA LEU A 100 -7.81 -1.96 -7.59
C LEU A 100 -7.23 -1.82 -6.18
N VAL A 101 -5.90 -1.89 -6.03
CA VAL A 101 -5.24 -1.66 -4.73
C VAL A 101 -5.43 -0.21 -4.27
N ASN A 102 -5.36 0.76 -5.18
CA ASN A 102 -5.65 2.17 -4.87
C ASN A 102 -7.11 2.37 -4.41
N TYR A 103 -8.07 1.65 -5.02
CA TYR A 103 -9.46 1.65 -4.58
C TYR A 103 -9.59 1.22 -3.11
N PHE A 104 -9.00 0.08 -2.74
CA PHE A 104 -9.07 -0.40 -1.37
C PHE A 104 -8.25 0.46 -0.40
N SER A 105 -7.11 0.97 -0.83
CA SER A 105 -6.30 1.91 -0.03
C SER A 105 -7.08 3.18 0.31
N LEU A 106 -7.83 3.72 -0.65
CA LEU A 106 -8.69 4.88 -0.43
C LEU A 106 -9.92 4.53 0.41
N LYS A 107 -10.57 3.37 0.16
CA LYS A 107 -11.76 2.89 0.91
C LYS A 107 -11.45 2.71 2.38
N MET A 108 -10.31 2.12 2.72
CA MET A 108 -9.88 1.86 4.10
C MET A 108 -9.07 3.01 4.71
N LEU A 109 -8.60 3.95 3.93
CA LEU A 109 -7.61 4.98 4.33
C LEU A 109 -6.32 4.37 4.92
N CYS A 110 -5.94 3.19 4.44
CA CYS A 110 -4.75 2.45 4.85
C CYS A 110 -3.73 2.39 3.71
N PRO A 111 -2.43 2.61 3.98
CA PRO A 111 -1.39 2.38 2.99
C PRO A 111 -1.37 0.93 2.54
N MET A 112 -1.17 0.73 1.25
CA MET A 112 -1.03 -0.59 0.65
C MET A 112 0.18 -0.59 -0.28
N GLY A 113 1.01 -1.62 -0.18
CA GLY A 113 2.12 -1.90 -1.08
C GLY A 113 1.75 -3.03 -2.02
N LEU A 114 2.19 -2.94 -3.26
CA LEU A 114 1.93 -3.94 -4.28
C LEU A 114 3.21 -4.26 -5.05
N TYR A 115 3.60 -5.52 -5.03
CA TYR A 115 4.91 -5.96 -5.50
C TYR A 115 4.77 -7.11 -6.50
N ASP A 116 5.64 -7.14 -7.52
CA ASP A 116 5.88 -8.35 -8.31
C ASP A 116 6.59 -9.37 -7.43
N ALA A 117 5.85 -10.40 -7.00
CA ALA A 117 6.34 -11.41 -6.07
C ALA A 117 7.51 -12.23 -6.63
N ASN A 118 7.72 -12.24 -7.97
CA ASN A 118 8.86 -12.90 -8.58
C ASN A 118 10.19 -12.16 -8.32
N HIS A 119 10.11 -10.88 -7.95
CA HIS A 119 11.25 -10.03 -7.60
C HIS A 119 11.40 -9.81 -6.09
N VAL A 120 10.66 -10.56 -5.27
CA VAL A 120 10.74 -10.51 -3.81
C VAL A 120 11.40 -11.79 -3.29
N LYS A 121 12.46 -11.65 -2.51
CA LYS A 121 13.34 -12.76 -2.03
C LYS A 121 13.18 -12.96 -0.52
N PRO A 122 12.38 -13.93 -0.05
CA PRO A 122 12.29 -14.23 1.39
C PRO A 122 13.64 -14.59 2.01
N PRO A 123 13.86 -14.32 3.34
CA PRO A 123 12.84 -13.94 4.33
C PRO A 123 12.44 -12.46 4.27
N LEU A 124 11.19 -12.16 4.65
CA LEU A 124 10.67 -10.80 4.65
C LEU A 124 10.66 -10.22 6.06
N SER A 125 10.90 -8.91 6.15
CA SER A 125 10.80 -8.17 7.41
C SER A 125 10.13 -6.82 7.23
N LEU A 126 9.30 -6.42 8.22
CA LEU A 126 8.86 -5.05 8.43
C LEU A 126 9.74 -4.45 9.52
N ARG A 127 10.48 -3.42 9.21
CA ARG A 127 11.44 -2.80 10.12
C ARG A 127 11.62 -1.30 9.87
N VAL A 128 12.35 -0.67 10.76
CA VAL A 128 12.81 0.71 10.55
C VAL A 128 14.04 0.73 9.64
N GLY A 129 14.05 1.64 8.69
CA GLY A 129 15.17 1.87 7.78
C GLY A 129 16.39 2.43 8.51
N LYS A 130 17.57 1.95 8.14
CA LYS A 130 18.85 2.34 8.74
C LYS A 130 19.45 3.55 8.00
N ASP A 131 20.40 4.22 8.64
CA ASP A 131 21.19 5.27 7.99
C ASP A 131 21.93 4.71 6.77
N GLY A 132 21.92 5.47 5.68
CA GLY A 132 22.56 5.08 4.42
C GLY A 132 21.73 4.16 3.54
N GLU A 133 20.65 3.56 4.02
CA GLU A 133 19.75 2.77 3.18
C GLU A 133 18.96 3.66 2.20
N SER A 134 18.80 3.16 1.00
CA SER A 134 18.08 3.87 -0.06
C SER A 134 17.61 2.91 -1.14
N TYR A 135 16.57 3.31 -1.87
CA TYR A 135 16.21 2.70 -3.16
C TYR A 135 15.68 3.75 -4.15
N GLU A 136 15.64 3.39 -5.42
CA GLU A 136 14.93 4.13 -6.43
C GLU A 136 13.42 3.90 -6.27
N GLY A 137 12.65 4.96 -5.97
CA GLY A 137 11.21 4.89 -5.77
C GLY A 137 10.44 4.95 -7.09
N ILE A 138 9.24 4.35 -7.13
CA ILE A 138 8.36 4.44 -8.31
C ILE A 138 7.94 5.90 -8.53
N GLY A 139 8.31 6.46 -9.71
CA GLY A 139 8.02 7.85 -10.08
C GLY A 139 8.74 8.89 -9.20
N ARG A 140 9.83 8.51 -8.59
CA ARG A 140 10.68 9.35 -7.74
C ARG A 140 12.15 9.03 -7.97
N ASP A 141 13.01 9.98 -7.62
CA ASP A 141 14.44 9.75 -7.53
C ASP A 141 14.80 8.84 -6.35
N LYS A 142 16.09 8.66 -6.11
CA LYS A 142 16.62 7.90 -5.00
C LYS A 142 16.09 8.42 -3.67
N LEU A 143 15.37 7.57 -2.93
CA LEU A 143 14.83 7.85 -1.61
C LEU A 143 15.82 7.45 -0.53
N ASN A 144 16.13 8.36 0.39
CA ASN A 144 16.78 8.02 1.65
C ASN A 144 15.74 7.37 2.58
N LEU A 145 16.05 6.18 3.08
CA LEU A 145 15.13 5.35 3.86
C LEU A 145 15.39 5.40 5.37
N ALA A 146 16.33 6.22 5.83
CA ALA A 146 16.59 6.38 7.26
C ALA A 146 15.29 6.69 8.01
N HIS A 147 14.99 5.92 9.04
CA HIS A 147 13.77 5.99 9.85
C HIS A 147 12.45 5.65 9.12
N PHE A 148 12.46 5.19 7.87
CA PHE A 148 11.23 4.75 7.23
C PHE A 148 10.75 3.43 7.84
N PRO A 149 9.44 3.28 8.17
CA PRO A 149 8.87 1.95 8.30
C PRO A 149 8.90 1.31 6.91
N LEU A 150 9.58 0.20 6.73
CA LEU A 150 9.80 -0.40 5.42
C LEU A 150 9.77 -1.92 5.44
N LEU A 151 9.45 -2.47 4.28
CA LEU A 151 9.58 -3.89 3.98
C LEU A 151 10.96 -4.14 3.37
N ALA A 152 11.61 -5.16 3.87
CA ALA A 152 12.87 -5.64 3.32
C ALA A 152 12.83 -7.16 3.12
N ASP A 153 13.59 -7.62 2.14
CA ASP A 153 13.85 -9.01 1.84
C ASP A 153 15.36 -9.31 1.89
N GLU A 154 15.79 -10.45 1.37
CA GLU A 154 17.23 -10.83 1.35
C GLU A 154 18.08 -9.82 0.57
N GLU A 155 17.53 -9.18 -0.48
CA GLU A 155 18.25 -8.21 -1.31
C GLU A 155 18.21 -6.78 -0.72
N GLY A 156 17.46 -6.56 0.37
CA GLY A 156 17.35 -5.27 1.04
C GLY A 156 15.94 -4.63 0.96
N PRO A 157 15.82 -3.32 1.24
CA PRO A 157 14.55 -2.62 1.23
C PRO A 157 13.86 -2.66 -0.14
N PHE A 158 12.55 -2.92 -0.17
CA PHE A 158 11.79 -2.96 -1.42
C PHE A 158 10.46 -2.20 -1.40
N GLY A 159 9.94 -1.84 -0.24
CA GLY A 159 8.67 -1.13 -0.15
C GLY A 159 8.46 -0.43 1.17
N SER A 160 7.52 0.50 1.20
CA SER A 160 7.15 1.22 2.42
C SER A 160 5.71 1.76 2.31
N PRO A 161 5.05 2.12 3.43
CA PRO A 161 3.74 2.76 3.38
C PRO A 161 3.76 4.17 2.74
N ILE A 162 4.88 4.60 2.16
CA ILE A 162 5.06 5.91 1.50
C ILE A 162 5.20 5.74 -0.01
N SER A 163 6.08 4.84 -0.44
CA SER A 163 6.43 4.60 -1.85
C SER A 163 7.16 3.28 -1.97
N ASP A 164 6.95 2.56 -3.06
CA ASP A 164 7.57 1.27 -3.33
C ASP A 164 8.81 1.42 -4.23
N SER A 165 9.68 0.42 -4.22
CA SER A 165 10.91 0.36 -5.00
C SER A 165 10.64 0.04 -6.47
N MET A 166 11.43 0.60 -7.37
CA MET A 166 11.45 0.23 -8.78
C MET A 166 11.79 -1.26 -9.00
N ARG A 167 12.57 -1.89 -8.10
CA ARG A 167 12.98 -3.29 -8.19
C ARG A 167 11.79 -4.26 -8.22
N THR A 168 10.81 -4.02 -7.38
CA THR A 168 9.67 -4.92 -7.19
C THR A 168 8.37 -4.37 -7.78
N ARG A 169 8.44 -3.37 -8.66
CA ARG A 169 7.26 -2.74 -9.26
C ARG A 169 6.47 -3.74 -10.10
N VAL A 170 5.15 -3.65 -10.03
CA VAL A 170 4.26 -4.39 -10.92
C VAL A 170 4.31 -3.79 -12.32
N THR A 171 4.58 -4.63 -13.31
CA THR A 171 4.60 -4.31 -14.74
C THR A 171 3.56 -5.14 -15.49
N GLY A 172 3.33 -4.87 -16.79
CA GLY A 172 2.44 -5.66 -17.63
C GLY A 172 2.83 -7.13 -17.77
N ALA A 173 4.08 -7.49 -17.46
CA ALA A 173 4.57 -8.87 -17.47
C ALA A 173 4.40 -9.60 -16.13
N CYS A 174 3.96 -8.91 -15.08
CA CYS A 174 3.78 -9.50 -13.77
C CYS A 174 2.64 -10.52 -13.77
N THR A 175 2.92 -11.72 -13.27
CA THR A 175 1.96 -12.82 -13.15
C THR A 175 1.71 -13.26 -11.72
N ARG A 176 2.47 -12.73 -10.75
CA ARG A 176 2.32 -13.04 -9.33
C ARG A 176 2.55 -11.78 -8.52
N ILE A 177 1.62 -11.47 -7.67
CA ILE A 177 1.66 -10.27 -6.83
C ILE A 177 1.74 -10.63 -5.34
N LEU A 178 2.50 -9.81 -4.61
CA LEU A 178 2.45 -9.73 -3.16
C LEU A 178 1.78 -8.40 -2.81
N TRP A 179 0.60 -8.46 -2.18
CA TRP A 179 -0.15 -7.28 -1.73
C TRP A 179 -0.07 -7.18 -0.21
N ILE A 180 0.48 -6.08 0.29
CA ILE A 180 0.67 -5.82 1.71
C ILE A 180 -0.21 -4.64 2.13
N THR A 181 -1.01 -4.82 3.18
CA THR A 181 -1.84 -3.76 3.77
C THR A 181 -1.28 -3.38 5.14
N PHE A 182 -1.05 -2.09 5.35
CA PHE A 182 -0.64 -1.53 6.64
C PHE A 182 -1.87 -0.92 7.32
N ALA A 183 -2.52 -1.69 8.18
CA ALA A 183 -3.73 -1.28 8.89
C ALA A 183 -3.45 -0.86 10.34
N PRO A 184 -4.33 -0.06 10.98
CA PRO A 184 -4.25 0.17 12.42
C PRO A 184 -4.32 -1.14 13.20
N PRO A 185 -3.65 -1.27 14.37
CA PRO A 185 -3.56 -2.54 15.11
C PRO A 185 -4.90 -3.21 15.43
N ALA A 186 -5.93 -2.41 15.69
CA ALA A 186 -7.27 -2.92 16.03
C ALA A 186 -8.20 -3.07 14.81
N ALA A 187 -7.70 -2.82 13.58
CA ALA A 187 -8.51 -2.95 12.38
C ALA A 187 -8.48 -4.39 11.87
N THR A 188 -9.60 -4.85 11.31
CA THR A 188 -9.65 -6.08 10.52
C THR A 188 -9.29 -5.74 9.08
N VAL A 189 -8.45 -6.53 8.45
CA VAL A 189 -8.14 -6.42 7.01
C VAL A 189 -9.04 -7.41 6.26
N PRO A 190 -9.95 -6.95 5.38
CA PRO A 190 -10.89 -7.83 4.71
C PRO A 190 -10.22 -8.55 3.52
N LEU A 191 -9.27 -9.44 3.80
CA LEU A 191 -8.46 -10.15 2.81
C LEU A 191 -9.29 -10.97 1.83
N ASP A 192 -10.42 -11.54 2.27
CA ASP A 192 -11.33 -12.29 1.40
C ASP A 192 -12.00 -11.36 0.37
N GLU A 193 -12.41 -10.15 0.77
CA GLU A 193 -12.94 -9.15 -0.15
C GLU A 193 -11.87 -8.71 -1.17
N PHE A 194 -10.65 -8.50 -0.71
CA PHE A 194 -9.53 -8.07 -1.56
C PHE A 194 -9.18 -9.14 -2.59
N SER A 195 -9.05 -10.39 -2.14
CA SER A 195 -8.71 -11.51 -3.02
C SER A 195 -9.82 -11.79 -4.03
N ALA A 196 -11.08 -11.78 -3.61
CA ALA A 196 -12.22 -11.97 -4.51
C ALA A 196 -12.28 -10.88 -5.59
N ALA A 197 -12.06 -9.62 -5.21
CA ALA A 197 -12.02 -8.52 -6.16
C ALA A 197 -10.81 -8.64 -7.12
N MET A 198 -9.63 -9.02 -6.61
CA MET A 198 -8.45 -9.21 -7.46
C MET A 198 -8.69 -10.31 -8.49
N ILE A 199 -9.22 -11.46 -8.07
CA ILE A 199 -9.54 -12.58 -8.96
C ILE A 199 -10.58 -12.17 -10.00
N ARG A 200 -11.63 -11.45 -9.60
CA ARG A 200 -12.68 -10.97 -10.50
C ARG A 200 -12.14 -10.09 -11.62
N HIS A 201 -11.28 -9.11 -11.29
CA HIS A 201 -10.81 -8.12 -12.25
C HIS A 201 -9.55 -8.55 -13.01
N ASN A 202 -8.72 -9.40 -12.42
CA ASN A 202 -7.38 -9.72 -12.95
C ASN A 202 -7.10 -11.22 -13.07
N GLY A 203 -8.04 -12.09 -12.65
CA GLY A 203 -7.81 -13.54 -12.58
C GLY A 203 -6.83 -13.91 -11.45
N GLY A 204 -6.37 -15.14 -11.52
CA GLY A 204 -5.40 -15.67 -10.56
C GLY A 204 -6.01 -16.54 -9.47
N ALA A 205 -5.15 -17.01 -8.58
CA ALA A 205 -5.50 -17.84 -7.43
C ALA A 205 -4.69 -17.41 -6.20
N VAL A 206 -5.34 -17.45 -5.04
CA VAL A 206 -4.67 -17.12 -3.76
C VAL A 206 -3.72 -18.25 -3.36
N ARG A 207 -2.46 -17.92 -3.13
CA ARG A 207 -1.44 -18.82 -2.57
C ARG A 207 -1.33 -18.68 -1.05
N LEU A 208 -1.46 -17.45 -0.57
CA LEU A 208 -1.37 -17.11 0.85
C LEU A 208 -2.30 -15.94 1.15
N SER A 209 -3.06 -16.06 2.23
CA SER A 209 -3.89 -15.00 2.81
C SER A 209 -3.71 -15.06 4.32
N MET A 210 -3.16 -14.01 4.92
CA MET A 210 -2.94 -13.97 6.38
C MET A 210 -2.86 -12.56 6.93
N GLU A 211 -3.18 -12.43 8.21
CA GLU A 211 -2.91 -11.23 9.01
C GLU A 211 -1.87 -11.52 10.10
N ILE A 212 -1.02 -10.55 10.39
CA ILE A 212 -0.06 -10.58 11.51
C ILE A 212 -0.05 -9.25 12.23
#